data_02cf0474f6733a346525d3611e7845cf
#
_entry.id   02cf0474f6733a346525d3611e7845cf
#
_cell.length_a   1.000
_cell.length_b   1.000
_cell.length_c   1.000
_cell.angle_alpha   90.00
_cell.angle_beta   90.00
_cell.angle_gamma   90.00
#
_symmetry.space_group_name_H-M   'P 1'
#
loop_
_entity.id
_entity.type
_entity.pdbx_description
1 polymer ?
#
loop_
_entity_poly.entity_id
_entity_poly.type
_entity_poly.pdbx_seq_one_letter_code
_entity_poly.pdbx_strand_id
1 'polypeptide(L)'
;MNRKLNLTLWIVAGILAVVFLVASSTKLFVPKEKLAGMGGAASRWVDNFSPGALKAIGALEFLAAAGLIVPAALGIAPVLVPVAATGAVLLFAGAVIMRLRRGERATIIADLVYLAMAAFVAWGRFGPGSFTRQTQRGVFSRARLRRIQMPSQ
;
A
#
# COMPACT_ATOMS: atom_id res chain seq x y z
N MET A 1 9.58 -17.41 8.50
CA MET A 1 8.36 -16.86 7.90
C MET A 1 7.75 -17.88 6.95
N ASN A 2 6.45 -18.11 7.03
CA ASN A 2 5.76 -19.03 6.14
C ASN A 2 5.76 -18.46 4.70
N ARG A 3 6.22 -19.25 3.74
CA ARG A 3 6.21 -18.91 2.30
C ARG A 3 4.83 -18.42 1.84
N LYS A 4 3.77 -19.02 2.38
CA LYS A 4 2.38 -18.63 2.12
C LYS A 4 2.08 -17.19 2.56
N LEU A 5 2.48 -16.80 3.78
CA LEU A 5 2.26 -15.43 4.27
C LEU A 5 2.96 -14.39 3.42
N ASN A 6 4.21 -14.65 3.02
CA ASN A 6 4.93 -13.73 2.15
C ASN A 6 4.24 -13.56 0.78
N LEU A 7 3.80 -14.67 0.19
CA LEU A 7 3.07 -14.63 -1.09
C LEU A 7 1.76 -13.85 -0.95
N THR A 8 1.00 -14.08 0.12
CA THR A 8 -0.24 -13.34 0.39
C THR A 8 0.02 -11.83 0.52
N LEU A 9 1.06 -11.44 1.27
CA LEU A 9 1.44 -10.03 1.42
C LEU A 9 1.82 -9.39 0.07
N TRP A 10 2.49 -10.10 -0.82
CA TRP A 10 2.82 -9.64 -2.16
C TRP A 10 1.59 -9.46 -3.04
N ILE A 11 0.67 -10.43 -3.01
CA ILE A 11 -0.59 -10.37 -3.78
C ILE A 11 -1.43 -9.18 -3.31
N VAL A 12 -1.62 -9.04 -1.99
CA VAL A 12 -2.42 -7.95 -1.42
C VAL A 12 -1.79 -6.58 -1.71
N ALA A 13 -0.47 -6.45 -1.55
CA ALA A 13 0.25 -5.22 -1.88
C ALA A 13 0.14 -4.88 -3.38
N GLY A 14 0.20 -5.89 -4.26
CA GLY A 14 0.03 -5.72 -5.70
C GLY A 14 -1.36 -5.23 -6.07
N ILE A 15 -2.41 -5.81 -5.48
CA ILE A 15 -3.80 -5.37 -5.69
C ILE A 15 -3.96 -3.92 -5.25
N LEU A 16 -3.48 -3.56 -4.05
CA LEU A 16 -3.54 -2.19 -3.54
C LEU A 16 -2.79 -1.20 -4.45
N ALA A 17 -1.61 -1.58 -4.94
CA ALA A 17 -0.85 -0.75 -5.85
C ALA A 17 -1.60 -0.48 -7.16
N VAL A 18 -2.26 -1.49 -7.74
CA VAL A 18 -3.10 -1.33 -8.94
C VAL A 18 -4.27 -0.39 -8.66
N VAL A 19 -4.98 -0.58 -7.54
CA VAL A 19 -6.10 0.28 -7.13
C VAL A 19 -5.64 1.73 -7.00
N PHE A 20 -4.52 1.98 -6.33
CA PHE A 20 -3.96 3.32 -6.19
C PHE A 20 -3.48 3.91 -7.51
N LEU A 21 -2.87 3.12 -8.40
CA LEU A 21 -2.45 3.60 -9.72
C LEU A 21 -3.64 4.04 -10.57
N VAL A 22 -4.72 3.27 -10.58
CA VAL A 22 -5.94 3.63 -11.29
C VAL A 22 -6.56 4.89 -10.67
N ALA A 23 -6.70 4.94 -9.35
CA ALA A 23 -7.27 6.08 -8.64
C ALA A 23 -6.42 7.35 -8.80
N SER A 24 -5.10 7.25 -8.74
CA SER A 24 -4.18 8.37 -8.93
C SER A 24 -4.23 8.89 -10.37
N SER A 25 -4.24 7.99 -11.35
CA SER A 25 -4.31 8.36 -12.77
C SER A 25 -5.54 9.19 -13.07
N THR A 26 -6.70 8.77 -12.55
CA THR A 26 -7.95 9.54 -12.74
C THR A 26 -7.88 10.93 -12.11
N LYS A 27 -7.32 11.06 -10.89
CA LYS A 27 -7.22 12.36 -10.21
C LYS A 27 -6.14 13.30 -10.80
N LEU A 28 -5.08 12.73 -11.36
CA LEU A 28 -3.98 13.52 -11.95
C LEU A 28 -4.28 13.99 -13.36
N PHE A 29 -4.93 13.16 -14.19
CA PHE A 29 -5.06 13.39 -15.61
C PHE A 29 -6.49 13.78 -16.05
N VAL A 30 -7.52 13.45 -15.25
CA VAL A 30 -8.91 13.76 -15.59
C VAL A 30 -9.33 15.08 -14.94
N PRO A 31 -9.90 16.05 -15.69
CA PRO A 31 -10.45 17.26 -15.13
C PRO A 31 -11.53 16.99 -14.07
N LYS A 32 -11.61 17.87 -13.05
CA LYS A 32 -12.54 17.70 -11.93
C LYS A 32 -13.99 17.51 -12.38
N GLU A 33 -14.42 18.30 -13.37
CA GLU A 33 -15.79 18.29 -13.92
C GLU A 33 -16.12 16.93 -14.54
N LYS A 34 -15.17 16.36 -15.25
CA LYS A 34 -15.31 15.05 -15.87
C LYS A 34 -15.30 13.93 -14.83
N LEU A 35 -14.42 14.05 -13.83
CA LEU A 35 -14.31 13.09 -12.72
C LEU A 35 -15.60 13.07 -11.89
N ALA A 36 -16.20 14.23 -11.61
CA ALA A 36 -17.48 14.35 -10.92
C ALA A 36 -18.62 13.66 -11.67
N GLY A 37 -18.61 13.69 -13.01
CA GLY A 37 -19.62 13.07 -13.86
C GLY A 37 -19.47 11.57 -14.09
N MET A 38 -18.26 11.01 -13.95
CA MET A 38 -17.98 9.62 -14.34
C MET A 38 -18.60 8.55 -13.44
N GLY A 39 -18.80 8.82 -12.16
CA GLY A 39 -19.26 7.84 -11.17
C GLY A 39 -20.64 8.11 -10.60
N GLY A 40 -21.39 9.05 -11.13
CA GLY A 40 -22.72 9.41 -10.61
C GLY A 40 -22.67 9.73 -9.11
N ALA A 41 -23.50 9.06 -8.30
CA ALA A 41 -23.54 9.27 -6.85
C ALA A 41 -22.20 8.95 -6.15
N ALA A 42 -21.43 8.00 -6.66
CA ALA A 42 -20.15 7.61 -6.09
C ALA A 42 -19.05 8.66 -6.28
N SER A 43 -19.21 9.61 -7.20
CA SER A 43 -18.25 10.68 -7.49
C SER A 43 -18.56 12.00 -6.78
N ARG A 44 -19.68 12.13 -6.07
CA ARG A 44 -20.08 13.39 -5.40
C ARG A 44 -19.04 13.92 -4.40
N TRP A 45 -18.18 13.07 -3.87
CA TRP A 45 -17.11 13.49 -2.99
C TRP A 45 -16.11 14.45 -3.68
N VAL A 46 -15.99 14.36 -5.00
CA VAL A 46 -15.11 15.21 -5.80
C VAL A 46 -15.46 16.70 -5.65
N ASP A 47 -16.73 17.01 -5.48
CA ASP A 47 -17.23 18.39 -5.33
C ASP A 47 -16.72 19.08 -4.06
N ASN A 48 -16.36 18.29 -3.03
CA ASN A 48 -15.88 18.80 -1.76
C ASN A 48 -14.40 19.24 -1.80
N PHE A 49 -13.70 18.95 -2.89
CA PHE A 49 -12.27 19.23 -3.03
C PHE A 49 -12.00 20.23 -4.15
N SER A 50 -11.00 21.10 -3.93
CA SER A 50 -10.46 21.92 -5.02
C SER A 50 -9.72 21.05 -6.04
N PRO A 51 -9.56 21.48 -7.29
CA PRO A 51 -8.74 20.76 -8.27
C PRO A 51 -7.32 20.47 -7.80
N GLY A 52 -6.71 21.41 -7.06
CA GLY A 52 -5.38 21.23 -6.47
C GLY A 52 -5.35 20.15 -5.39
N ALA A 53 -6.37 20.10 -4.52
CA ALA A 53 -6.49 19.07 -3.49
C ALA A 53 -6.67 17.66 -4.11
N LEU A 54 -7.46 17.54 -5.18
CA LEU A 54 -7.62 16.26 -5.91
C LEU A 54 -6.29 15.78 -6.50
N LYS A 55 -5.51 16.68 -7.09
CA LYS A 55 -4.17 16.36 -7.60
C LYS A 55 -3.20 15.96 -6.49
N ALA A 56 -3.25 16.63 -5.34
CA ALA A 56 -2.42 16.27 -4.18
C ALA A 56 -2.78 14.86 -3.66
N ILE A 57 -4.06 14.53 -3.55
CA ILE A 57 -4.51 13.17 -3.18
C ILE A 57 -4.03 12.16 -4.23
N GLY A 58 -4.18 12.45 -5.53
CA GLY A 58 -3.69 11.59 -6.60
C GLY A 58 -2.17 11.36 -6.53
N ALA A 59 -1.38 12.39 -6.22
CA ALA A 59 0.06 12.27 -6.04
C ALA A 59 0.42 11.38 -4.83
N LEU A 60 -0.30 11.52 -3.71
CA LEU A 60 -0.11 10.65 -2.53
C LEU A 60 -0.49 9.19 -2.83
N GLU A 61 -1.54 8.96 -3.58
CA GLU A 61 -1.94 7.61 -4.02
C GLU A 61 -0.88 7.00 -4.95
N PHE A 62 -0.32 7.79 -5.86
CA PHE A 62 0.78 7.34 -6.72
C PHE A 62 2.02 6.96 -5.91
N LEU A 63 2.41 7.80 -4.94
CA LEU A 63 3.53 7.52 -4.05
C LEU A 63 3.28 6.27 -3.19
N ALA A 64 2.04 6.06 -2.72
CA ALA A 64 1.67 4.85 -2.00
C ALA A 64 1.80 3.61 -2.88
N ALA A 65 1.33 3.65 -4.13
CA ALA A 65 1.48 2.54 -5.08
C ALA A 65 2.96 2.22 -5.35
N ALA A 66 3.76 3.23 -5.67
CA ALA A 66 5.20 3.07 -5.91
C ALA A 66 5.92 2.54 -4.66
N GLY A 67 5.63 3.10 -3.48
CA GLY A 67 6.23 2.70 -2.21
C GLY A 67 5.86 1.29 -1.75
N LEU A 68 4.73 0.75 -2.17
CA LEU A 68 4.34 -0.62 -1.86
C LEU A 68 5.13 -1.65 -2.67
N ILE A 69 5.49 -1.35 -3.90
CA ILE A 69 6.06 -2.33 -4.84
C ILE A 69 7.54 -2.09 -5.12
N VAL A 70 7.93 -0.85 -5.47
CA VAL A 70 9.29 -0.57 -5.98
C VAL A 70 10.40 -0.93 -4.99
N PRO A 71 10.33 -0.53 -3.69
CA PRO A 71 11.39 -0.86 -2.74
C PRO A 71 11.56 -2.35 -2.54
N ALA A 72 10.45 -3.09 -2.51
CA ALA A 72 10.45 -4.53 -2.33
C ALA A 72 10.96 -5.28 -3.58
N ALA A 73 10.57 -4.83 -4.78
CA ALA A 73 10.99 -5.43 -6.04
C ALA A 73 12.49 -5.23 -6.32
N LEU A 74 13.00 -4.04 -5.99
CA LEU A 74 14.41 -3.69 -6.20
C LEU A 74 15.32 -4.08 -5.03
N GLY A 75 14.76 -4.52 -3.90
CA GLY A 75 15.53 -4.83 -2.68
C GLY A 75 16.19 -3.61 -2.02
N ILE A 76 15.71 -2.39 -2.36
CA ILE A 76 16.23 -1.12 -1.84
C ILE A 76 15.28 -0.57 -0.78
N ALA A 77 15.86 -0.11 0.36
CA ALA A 77 15.09 0.53 1.43
C ALA A 77 13.77 -0.19 1.78
N PRO A 78 13.81 -1.48 2.16
CA PRO A 78 12.61 -2.30 2.36
C PRO A 78 11.68 -1.77 3.47
N VAL A 79 12.17 -0.86 4.30
CA VAL A 79 11.38 -0.14 5.31
C VAL A 79 10.33 0.81 4.68
N LEU A 80 10.51 1.22 3.44
CA LEU A 80 9.53 2.07 2.75
C LEU A 80 8.22 1.35 2.46
N VAL A 81 8.22 0.02 2.34
CA VAL A 81 6.98 -0.76 2.12
C VAL A 81 6.00 -0.63 3.28
N PRO A 82 6.39 -0.89 4.55
CA PRO A 82 5.47 -0.68 5.67
C PRO A 82 5.10 0.80 5.86
N VAL A 83 6.00 1.74 5.55
CA VAL A 83 5.69 3.18 5.60
C VAL A 83 4.63 3.53 4.55
N ALA A 84 4.78 3.06 3.31
CA ALA A 84 3.78 3.25 2.25
C ALA A 84 2.43 2.59 2.61
N ALA A 85 2.45 1.39 3.20
CA ALA A 85 1.24 0.73 3.67
C ALA A 85 0.54 1.51 4.79
N THR A 86 1.30 2.14 5.69
CA THR A 86 0.73 3.04 6.72
C THR A 86 0.09 4.27 6.08
N GLY A 87 0.75 4.88 5.09
CA GLY A 87 0.18 5.97 4.31
C GLY A 87 -1.13 5.57 3.62
N ALA A 88 -1.18 4.36 3.07
CA ALA A 88 -2.40 3.79 2.48
C ALA A 88 -3.53 3.64 3.52
N VAL A 89 -3.22 3.17 4.73
CA VAL A 89 -4.19 3.10 5.83
C VAL A 89 -4.78 4.48 6.13
N LEU A 90 -3.96 5.52 6.21
CA LEU A 90 -4.42 6.88 6.47
C LEU A 90 -5.30 7.43 5.33
N LEU A 91 -4.94 7.16 4.08
CA LEU A 91 -5.73 7.56 2.91
C LEU A 91 -7.11 6.91 2.91
N PHE A 92 -7.18 5.59 3.12
CA PHE A 92 -8.46 4.88 3.17
C PHE A 92 -9.27 5.23 4.42
N ALA A 93 -8.64 5.45 5.57
CA ALA A 93 -9.34 5.93 6.76
C ALA A 93 -9.98 7.30 6.51
N GLY A 94 -9.26 8.22 5.85
CA GLY A 94 -9.80 9.50 5.41
C GLY A 94 -10.99 9.36 4.46
N ALA A 95 -10.90 8.45 3.49
CA ALA A 95 -11.98 8.15 2.56
C ALA A 95 -13.23 7.61 3.28
N VAL A 96 -13.06 6.66 4.19
CA VAL A 96 -14.17 6.11 5.01
C VAL A 96 -14.84 7.20 5.83
N ILE A 97 -14.07 8.05 6.52
CA ILE A 97 -14.61 9.15 7.33
C ILE A 97 -15.40 10.12 6.46
N MET A 98 -14.88 10.47 5.28
CA MET A 98 -15.56 11.36 4.34
C MET A 98 -16.90 10.78 3.89
N ARG A 99 -16.94 9.49 3.50
CA ARG A 99 -18.17 8.82 3.06
C ARG A 99 -19.18 8.65 4.19
N LEU A 100 -18.72 8.36 5.41
CA LEU A 100 -19.59 8.31 6.59
C LEU A 100 -20.30 9.65 6.82
N ARG A 101 -19.55 10.76 6.75
CA ARG A 101 -20.12 12.12 6.89
C ARG A 101 -21.13 12.46 5.80
N ARG A 102 -21.03 11.83 4.63
CA ARG A 102 -21.93 12.04 3.49
C ARG A 102 -23.10 11.04 3.44
N GLY A 103 -23.09 10.03 4.31
CA GLY A 103 -24.12 8.98 4.31
C GLY A 103 -24.04 8.01 3.13
N GLU A 104 -22.90 7.92 2.44
CA GLU A 104 -22.66 7.07 1.25
C GLU A 104 -22.37 5.62 1.63
N ARG A 105 -23.32 4.94 2.24
CA ARG A 105 -23.13 3.61 2.85
C ARG A 105 -22.69 2.52 1.86
N ALA A 106 -23.17 2.55 0.62
CA ALA A 106 -22.87 1.51 -0.37
C ALA A 106 -21.38 1.50 -0.78
N THR A 107 -20.72 2.64 -0.81
CA THR A 107 -19.32 2.77 -1.21
C THR A 107 -18.34 2.59 -0.06
N ILE A 108 -18.79 2.72 1.19
CA ILE A 108 -17.97 2.51 2.39
C ILE A 108 -17.42 1.08 2.45
N ILE A 109 -18.18 0.08 2.01
CA ILE A 109 -17.76 -1.33 2.07
C ILE A 109 -16.46 -1.54 1.30
N ALA A 110 -16.35 -0.97 0.10
CA ALA A 110 -15.13 -1.07 -0.69
C ALA A 110 -13.93 -0.41 0.00
N ASP A 111 -14.12 0.80 0.56
CA ASP A 111 -13.06 1.51 1.27
C ASP A 111 -12.63 0.77 2.54
N LEU A 112 -13.56 0.12 3.26
CA LEU A 112 -13.25 -0.71 4.42
C LEU A 112 -12.45 -1.96 4.05
N VAL A 113 -12.76 -2.60 2.91
CA VAL A 113 -11.98 -3.74 2.40
C VAL A 113 -10.55 -3.29 2.09
N TYR A 114 -10.38 -2.18 1.37
CA TYR A 114 -9.06 -1.65 1.07
C TYR A 114 -8.29 -1.19 2.31
N LEU A 115 -8.98 -0.60 3.29
CA LEU A 115 -8.41 -0.26 4.58
C LEU A 115 -7.88 -1.50 5.32
N ALA A 116 -8.67 -2.58 5.37
CA ALA A 116 -8.26 -3.84 5.97
C ALA A 116 -7.06 -4.46 5.25
N MET A 117 -7.04 -4.42 3.91
CA MET A 117 -5.91 -4.90 3.11
C MET A 117 -4.64 -4.07 3.38
N ALA A 118 -4.74 -2.76 3.44
CA ALA A 118 -3.61 -1.87 3.75
C ALA A 118 -3.08 -2.11 5.17
N ALA A 119 -3.97 -2.26 6.16
CA ALA A 119 -3.61 -2.58 7.54
C ALA A 119 -2.93 -3.96 7.64
N PHE A 120 -3.41 -4.96 6.89
CA PHE A 120 -2.78 -6.28 6.82
C PHE A 120 -1.37 -6.23 6.25
N VAL A 121 -1.14 -5.46 5.17
CA VAL A 121 0.20 -5.28 4.60
C VAL A 121 1.10 -4.55 5.57
N ALA A 122 0.63 -3.47 6.21
CA ALA A 122 1.39 -2.74 7.21
C ALA A 122 1.82 -3.66 8.37
N TRP A 123 0.86 -4.36 8.98
CA TRP A 123 1.12 -5.32 10.05
C TRP A 123 2.12 -6.41 9.63
N GLY A 124 1.91 -7.03 8.48
CA GLY A 124 2.75 -8.11 8.00
C GLY A 124 4.19 -7.66 7.70
N ARG A 125 4.37 -6.45 7.17
CA ARG A 125 5.68 -5.92 6.79
C ARG A 125 6.46 -5.27 7.94
N PHE A 126 5.78 -4.72 8.95
CA PHE A 126 6.44 -4.30 10.19
C PHE A 126 6.81 -5.48 11.09
N GLY A 127 6.01 -6.55 11.09
CA GLY A 127 6.11 -7.69 11.99
C GLY A 127 6.68 -8.96 11.35
N PRO A 128 5.86 -10.03 11.21
CA PRO A 128 6.33 -11.36 10.83
C PRO A 128 6.95 -11.46 9.45
N GLY A 129 6.53 -10.58 8.53
CA GLY A 129 6.97 -10.54 7.12
C GLY A 129 8.00 -9.45 6.81
N SER A 130 8.71 -8.93 7.82
CA SER A 130 9.69 -7.87 7.60
C SER A 130 10.89 -8.36 6.77
N PHE A 131 11.27 -7.59 5.77
CA PHE A 131 12.41 -7.90 4.90
C PHE A 131 13.74 -7.89 5.65
N THR A 132 13.88 -7.07 6.69
CA THR A 132 15.09 -6.95 7.50
C THR A 132 15.44 -8.23 8.25
N ARG A 133 14.45 -8.98 8.73
CA ARG A 133 14.67 -10.28 9.42
C ARG A 133 15.19 -11.37 8.48
N GLN A 134 14.86 -11.29 7.21
CA GLN A 134 15.31 -12.29 6.22
C GLN A 134 16.80 -12.15 5.91
N THR A 135 17.31 -10.93 5.78
CA THR A 135 18.73 -10.66 5.50
C THR A 135 19.60 -11.13 6.65
N GLN A 136 19.21 -10.88 7.90
CA GLN A 136 19.97 -11.34 9.06
C GLN A 136 20.04 -12.88 9.15
N ARG A 137 18.92 -13.59 8.94
CA ARG A 137 18.93 -15.06 8.97
C ARG A 137 19.84 -15.67 7.89
N GLY A 138 19.88 -15.08 6.70
CA GLY A 138 20.77 -15.50 5.62
C GLY A 138 22.26 -15.32 5.96
N VAL A 139 22.61 -14.22 6.59
CA VAL A 139 24.00 -13.94 7.02
C VAL A 139 24.44 -14.90 8.12
N PHE A 140 23.64 -15.13 9.14
CA PHE A 140 23.96 -16.05 10.24
C PHE A 140 24.05 -17.51 9.76
N SER A 141 23.22 -17.93 8.83
CA SER A 141 23.27 -19.27 8.25
C SER A 141 24.56 -19.49 7.46
N ARG A 142 24.99 -18.52 6.66
CA ARG A 142 26.26 -18.59 5.90
C ARG A 142 27.49 -18.54 6.80
N ALA A 143 27.46 -17.74 7.87
CA ALA A 143 28.53 -17.69 8.86
C ALA A 143 28.72 -19.02 9.62
N ARG A 144 27.59 -19.69 9.95
CA ARG A 144 27.59 -21.00 10.60
C ARG A 144 28.18 -22.09 9.68
N LEU A 145 27.82 -22.10 8.40
CA LEU A 145 28.34 -23.06 7.43
C LEU A 145 29.85 -22.88 7.20
N ARG A 146 30.34 -21.64 7.18
CA ARG A 146 31.80 -21.38 7.08
C ARG A 146 32.57 -21.88 8.29
N ARG A 147 32.02 -21.83 9.50
CA ARG A 147 32.68 -22.36 10.71
C ARG A 147 32.80 -23.89 10.70
N ILE A 148 31.85 -24.58 10.09
CA ILE A 148 31.86 -26.06 10.00
C ILE A 148 32.87 -26.54 8.95
N GLN A 149 33.21 -25.70 7.95
CA GLN A 149 34.13 -26.03 6.87
C GLN A 149 35.59 -25.64 7.12
N MET A 150 35.93 -25.05 8.28
CA MET A 150 37.33 -24.80 8.65
C MET A 150 37.91 -26.09 9.25
N PRO A 151 38.87 -26.78 8.58
CA PRO A 151 39.57 -27.89 9.19
C PRO A 151 40.40 -27.37 10.38
N SER A 152 40.30 -28.08 11.50
CA SER A 152 41.19 -27.89 12.66
C SER A 152 42.63 -28.17 12.22
N GLN A 153 43.47 -27.15 12.17
CA GLN A 153 44.92 -27.30 12.13
C GLN A 153 45.46 -27.47 13.54
#